data_6efa2809af8866cd7a5f2540354b9d61
#
_entry.id   6efa2809af8866cd7a5f2540354b9d61
#
_cell.length_a   1.000
_cell.length_b   1.000
_cell.length_c   1.000
_cell.angle_alpha   90.00
_cell.angle_beta   90.00
_cell.angle_gamma   90.00
#
_symmetry.space_group_name_H-M   'P 1'
#
loop_
_entity.id
_entity.type
_entity.pdbx_description
1 polymer ?
#
loop_
_entity_poly.entity_id
_entity_poly.type
_entity_poly.pdbx_seq_one_letter_code
_entity_poly.pdbx_strand_id
1 'polypeptide(L)'
;MNNFIEQDVSLEKCPALVLNADYRPLSYYPLSLWSWQDTVKSVFLDRVIIVSSYDRIVRSPSFKMQLPSVIALKDYIVPQSKPSFTRFNVFLRDKFSCQYCGSGEELTFDHLLPRSKGGETHWDNVVTALSLIHI
;
A
#
# COMPACT_ATOMS: atom_id res chain seq x y z
N MET A 1 -12.62 12.41 32.18
CA MET A 1 -11.21 12.05 32.38
C MET A 1 -10.69 10.92 31.50
N ASN A 2 -11.53 10.35 30.66
CA ASN A 2 -11.09 9.28 29.73
C ASN A 2 -10.45 9.79 28.44
N ASN A 3 -10.33 11.10 28.29
CA ASN A 3 -9.82 11.72 27.07
C ASN A 3 -8.29 11.67 26.93
N PHE A 4 -7.58 11.24 27.97
CA PHE A 4 -6.12 11.17 27.95
C PHE A 4 -5.58 9.94 27.23
N ILE A 5 -6.37 8.87 27.13
CA ILE A 5 -5.94 7.62 26.49
C ILE A 5 -6.09 7.73 24.96
N GLU A 6 -7.04 8.50 24.47
CA GLU A 6 -7.25 8.72 23.03
C GLU A 6 -6.22 9.70 22.43
N GLN A 7 -5.58 10.52 23.27
CA GLN A 7 -4.57 11.48 22.79
C GLN A 7 -3.19 10.83 22.54
N ASP A 8 -3.01 9.60 22.95
CA ASP A 8 -1.72 8.91 22.86
C ASP A 8 -1.58 8.05 21.61
N VAL A 9 -2.56 8.03 20.73
CA VAL A 9 -2.40 7.40 19.42
C VAL A 9 -1.47 8.28 18.61
N SER A 10 -0.26 7.78 18.35
CA SER A 10 0.71 8.47 17.51
C SER A 10 0.10 8.89 16.18
N LEU A 11 0.33 10.13 15.75
CA LEU A 11 -0.08 10.60 14.43
C LEU A 11 0.48 9.74 13.30
N GLU A 12 1.60 9.06 13.55
CA GLU A 12 2.21 8.13 12.62
C GLU A 12 1.32 6.91 12.32
N LYS A 13 0.38 6.59 13.21
CA LYS A 13 -0.60 5.51 13.02
C LYS A 13 -1.86 5.99 12.31
N CYS A 14 -1.88 7.22 11.81
CA CYS A 14 -3.01 7.81 11.13
C CYS A 14 -2.63 8.19 9.68
N PRO A 15 -2.29 7.21 8.82
CA PRO A 15 -2.01 7.51 7.42
C PRO A 15 -3.29 7.92 6.69
N ALA A 16 -3.14 8.61 5.56
CA ALA A 16 -4.25 8.94 4.70
C ALA A 16 -4.26 8.07 3.46
N LEU A 17 -5.41 7.53 3.12
CA LEU A 17 -5.61 6.84 1.85
C LEU A 17 -5.69 7.87 0.73
N VAL A 18 -4.90 7.68 -0.32
CA VAL A 18 -4.84 8.58 -1.47
C VAL A 18 -5.67 8.01 -2.61
N LEU A 19 -6.66 8.76 -3.05
CA LEU A 19 -7.48 8.45 -4.21
C LEU A 19 -7.03 9.30 -5.39
N ASN A 20 -7.22 8.77 -6.59
CA ASN A 20 -7.02 9.53 -7.81
C ASN A 20 -8.16 10.56 -7.99
N ALA A 21 -8.05 11.42 -8.98
CA ALA A 21 -9.06 12.43 -9.26
C ALA A 21 -10.45 11.84 -9.63
N ASP A 22 -10.49 10.58 -10.01
CA ASP A 22 -11.74 9.84 -10.27
C ASP A 22 -12.32 9.16 -9.02
N TYR A 23 -11.75 9.42 -7.83
CA TYR A 23 -12.11 8.80 -6.53
C TYR A 23 -11.87 7.30 -6.46
N ARG A 24 -11.06 6.74 -7.33
CA ARG A 24 -10.57 5.36 -7.24
C ARG A 24 -9.21 5.35 -6.54
N PRO A 25 -8.88 4.28 -5.81
CA PRO A 25 -7.55 4.19 -5.21
C PRO A 25 -6.44 4.40 -6.24
N LEU A 26 -5.43 5.18 -5.87
CA LEU A 26 -4.28 5.45 -6.73
C LEU A 26 -3.50 4.18 -7.04
N SER A 27 -3.46 3.26 -6.07
CA SER A 27 -2.93 1.91 -6.24
C SER A 27 -3.70 0.95 -5.33
N TYR A 28 -3.78 -0.34 -5.72
CA TYR A 28 -4.55 -1.33 -4.98
C TYR A 28 -3.68 -2.23 -4.10
N TYR A 29 -2.53 -2.65 -4.59
CA TYR A 29 -1.67 -3.60 -3.89
C TYR A 29 -0.21 -3.17 -3.99
N PRO A 30 0.34 -2.54 -2.95
CA PRO A 30 -0.36 -2.04 -1.77
C PRO A 30 -1.18 -0.79 -2.06
N LEU A 31 -2.14 -0.49 -1.19
CA LEU A 31 -2.86 0.79 -1.24
C LEU A 31 -1.88 1.94 -1.04
N SER A 32 -2.14 3.06 -1.72
CA SER A 32 -1.31 4.25 -1.58
C SER A 32 -1.69 4.99 -0.31
N LEU A 33 -0.83 4.91 0.69
CA LEU A 33 -1.00 5.59 1.98
C LEU A 33 0.10 6.63 2.15
N TRP A 34 -0.29 7.84 2.51
CA TRP A 34 0.65 8.90 2.82
C TRP A 34 0.72 9.16 4.31
N SER A 35 1.89 9.60 4.78
CA SER A 35 2.05 10.04 6.15
C SER A 35 1.17 11.25 6.44
N TRP A 36 0.86 11.48 7.71
CA TRP A 36 0.04 12.64 8.08
C TRP A 36 0.72 13.96 7.70
N GLN A 37 2.06 14.03 7.78
CA GLN A 37 2.81 15.23 7.41
C GLN A 37 2.67 15.56 5.92
N ASP A 38 2.86 14.56 5.05
CA ASP A 38 2.73 14.73 3.61
C ASP A 38 1.29 15.08 3.22
N THR A 39 0.33 14.49 3.91
CA THR A 39 -1.10 14.77 3.68
C THR A 39 -1.43 16.21 4.03
N VAL A 40 -1.04 16.69 5.20
CA VAL A 40 -1.27 18.07 5.63
C VAL A 40 -0.61 19.06 4.68
N LYS A 41 0.64 18.79 4.27
CA LYS A 41 1.34 19.60 3.29
C LYS A 41 0.60 19.70 1.97
N SER A 42 0.06 18.60 1.48
CA SER A 42 -0.69 18.57 0.22
C SER A 42 -2.00 19.35 0.30
N VAL A 43 -2.66 19.33 1.45
CA VAL A 43 -3.86 20.15 1.70
C VAL A 43 -3.51 21.63 1.64
N PHE A 44 -2.40 22.06 2.27
CA PHE A 44 -1.94 23.45 2.22
C PHE A 44 -1.59 23.90 0.81
N LEU A 45 -0.97 23.04 0.03
CA LEU A 45 -0.58 23.34 -1.34
C LEU A 45 -1.75 23.25 -2.32
N ASP A 46 -2.95 22.98 -1.81
CA ASP A 46 -4.19 22.87 -2.59
C ASP A 46 -4.11 21.84 -3.73
N ARG A 47 -3.40 20.75 -3.48
CA ARG A 47 -3.22 19.65 -4.45
C ARG A 47 -4.21 18.53 -4.31
N VAL A 48 -4.94 18.48 -3.18
CA VAL A 48 -5.85 17.40 -2.84
C VAL A 48 -7.15 17.95 -2.28
N ILE A 49 -8.20 17.12 -2.38
CA ILE A 49 -9.51 17.35 -1.77
C ILE A 49 -9.63 16.39 -0.58
N ILE A 50 -10.11 16.89 0.56
CA ILE A 50 -10.37 16.04 1.73
C ILE A 50 -11.71 15.35 1.52
N VAL A 51 -11.68 14.00 1.47
CA VAL A 51 -12.90 13.17 1.32
C VAL A 51 -13.44 12.78 2.67
N SER A 52 -12.57 12.41 3.61
CA SER A 52 -12.93 12.03 4.97
C SER A 52 -11.81 12.42 5.92
N SER A 53 -12.12 12.54 7.21
CA SER A 53 -11.17 12.93 8.23
C SER A 53 -11.27 12.04 9.44
N TYR A 54 -10.12 11.86 10.13
CA TYR A 54 -10.11 11.25 11.45
C TYR A 54 -10.76 12.17 12.48
N ASP A 55 -11.24 11.60 13.57
CA ASP A 55 -11.72 12.36 14.73
C ASP A 55 -10.51 12.83 15.56
N ARG A 56 -9.61 13.55 14.92
CA ARG A 56 -8.39 14.07 15.52
C ARG A 56 -8.01 15.39 14.90
N ILE A 57 -7.55 16.32 15.73
CA ILE A 57 -7.19 17.67 15.32
C ILE A 57 -5.68 17.82 15.34
N VAL A 58 -5.12 18.38 14.28
CA VAL A 58 -3.72 18.80 14.19
C VAL A 58 -3.67 20.31 14.34
N ARG A 59 -2.75 20.79 15.19
CA ARG A 59 -2.60 22.22 15.50
C ARG A 59 -1.20 22.72 15.23
N SER A 60 -1.11 23.96 14.75
CA SER A 60 0.09 24.75 14.75
C SER A 60 -0.21 26.11 15.40
N PRO A 61 0.81 26.95 15.70
CA PRO A 61 0.55 28.27 16.31
C PRO A 61 -0.42 29.14 15.53
N SER A 62 -0.48 28.99 14.21
CA SER A 62 -1.28 29.81 13.31
C SER A 62 -2.51 29.09 12.75
N PHE A 63 -2.69 27.78 13.05
CA PHE A 63 -3.69 27.02 12.33
C PHE A 63 -4.08 25.72 13.04
N LYS A 64 -5.30 25.25 12.72
CA LYS A 64 -5.92 24.07 13.29
C LYS A 64 -6.80 23.39 12.23
N MET A 65 -6.66 22.07 12.07
CA MET A 65 -7.50 21.29 11.16
C MET A 65 -7.71 19.86 11.65
N GLN A 66 -8.78 19.24 11.18
CA GLN A 66 -8.94 17.79 11.37
C GLN A 66 -7.96 17.07 10.46
N LEU A 67 -7.37 15.98 10.99
CA LEU A 67 -6.43 15.18 10.23
C LEU A 67 -7.17 14.38 9.14
N PRO A 68 -6.83 14.56 7.85
CA PRO A 68 -7.50 13.81 6.79
C PRO A 68 -7.18 12.31 6.86
N SER A 69 -8.20 11.48 6.66
CA SER A 69 -8.06 10.02 6.56
C SER A 69 -8.12 9.52 5.12
N VAL A 70 -8.86 10.22 4.27
CA VAL A 70 -8.97 9.94 2.85
C VAL A 70 -8.89 11.25 2.09
N ILE A 71 -8.01 11.31 1.11
CA ILE A 71 -7.83 12.46 0.23
C ILE A 71 -7.92 12.02 -1.22
N ALA A 72 -8.35 12.91 -2.10
CA ALA A 72 -8.36 12.69 -3.54
C ALA A 72 -7.47 13.73 -4.22
N LEU A 73 -6.68 13.28 -5.19
CA LEU A 73 -5.86 14.19 -6.00
C LEU A 73 -6.75 15.06 -6.88
N LYS A 74 -6.38 16.31 -7.07
CA LYS A 74 -7.08 17.21 -8.00
C LYS A 74 -6.73 16.91 -9.45
N ASP A 75 -5.48 16.53 -9.71
CA ASP A 75 -4.97 16.20 -11.04
C ASP A 75 -4.96 14.68 -11.22
N TYR A 76 -5.54 14.21 -12.33
CA TYR A 76 -5.59 12.80 -12.63
C TYR A 76 -4.20 12.26 -12.98
N ILE A 77 -3.80 11.19 -12.30
CA ILE A 77 -2.58 10.45 -12.61
C ILE A 77 -2.97 9.16 -13.30
N VAL A 78 -2.34 8.87 -14.44
CA VAL A 78 -2.57 7.62 -15.16
C VAL A 78 -2.00 6.46 -14.32
N PRO A 79 -2.84 5.51 -13.87
CA PRO A 79 -2.36 4.38 -13.10
C PRO A 79 -1.42 3.51 -13.93
N GLN A 80 -0.43 2.91 -13.28
CA GLN A 80 0.38 1.90 -13.94
C GLN A 80 -0.49 0.69 -14.29
N SER A 81 -0.48 0.30 -15.56
CA SER A 81 -1.29 -0.81 -16.06
C SER A 81 -0.76 -2.19 -15.61
N LYS A 82 0.48 -2.24 -15.12
CA LYS A 82 1.12 -3.48 -14.66
C LYS A 82 1.58 -3.31 -13.20
N PRO A 83 1.21 -4.22 -12.31
CA PRO A 83 1.71 -4.20 -10.95
C PRO A 83 3.23 -4.45 -10.94
N SER A 84 3.92 -3.85 -9.96
CA SER A 84 5.35 -4.05 -9.77
C SER A 84 5.64 -5.51 -9.47
N PHE A 85 6.73 -6.05 -10.02
CA PHE A 85 7.18 -7.39 -9.71
C PHE A 85 7.87 -7.40 -8.34
N THR A 86 7.15 -7.88 -7.33
CA THR A 86 7.66 -8.01 -5.96
C THR A 86 7.29 -9.38 -5.42
N ARG A 87 8.03 -9.85 -4.40
CA ARG A 87 7.71 -11.10 -3.72
C ARG A 87 6.27 -11.11 -3.20
N PHE A 88 5.86 -10.01 -2.57
CA PHE A 88 4.50 -9.85 -2.05
C PHE A 88 3.45 -9.98 -3.16
N ASN A 89 3.66 -9.31 -4.29
CA ASN A 89 2.70 -9.34 -5.40
C ASN A 89 2.62 -10.72 -6.07
N VAL A 90 3.72 -11.46 -6.12
CA VAL A 90 3.71 -12.85 -6.59
C VAL A 90 2.89 -13.72 -5.65
N PHE A 91 3.10 -13.60 -4.34
CA PHE A 91 2.32 -14.34 -3.35
C PHE A 91 0.83 -13.98 -3.43
N LEU A 92 0.52 -12.71 -3.62
CA LEU A 92 -0.86 -12.23 -3.74
C LEU A 92 -1.55 -12.82 -4.97
N ARG A 93 -0.89 -12.85 -6.12
CA ARG A 93 -1.40 -13.51 -7.33
C ARG A 93 -1.73 -14.97 -7.08
N ASP A 94 -0.85 -15.67 -6.36
CA ASP A 94 -0.95 -17.09 -6.08
C ASP A 94 -1.73 -17.40 -4.79
N LYS A 95 -2.43 -16.40 -4.25
CA LYS A 95 -3.29 -16.51 -3.06
C LYS A 95 -2.55 -17.02 -1.81
N PHE A 96 -1.29 -16.65 -1.67
CA PHE A 96 -0.42 -17.04 -0.55
C PHE A 96 -0.39 -18.54 -0.33
N SER A 97 -0.36 -19.31 -1.41
CA SER A 97 -0.29 -20.77 -1.37
C SER A 97 0.72 -21.29 -2.39
N CYS A 98 1.38 -22.40 -2.02
CA CYS A 98 2.28 -23.08 -2.92
C CYS A 98 1.51 -23.58 -4.14
N GLN A 99 1.99 -23.27 -5.33
CA GLN A 99 1.33 -23.67 -6.58
C GLN A 99 1.52 -25.16 -6.90
N TYR A 100 2.42 -25.83 -6.19
CA TYR A 100 2.65 -27.27 -6.35
C TYR A 100 1.84 -28.11 -5.38
N CYS A 101 1.71 -27.71 -4.11
CA CYS A 101 1.04 -28.52 -3.07
C CYS A 101 -0.09 -27.80 -2.33
N GLY A 102 -0.27 -26.50 -2.50
CA GLY A 102 -1.33 -25.72 -1.87
C GLY A 102 -1.06 -25.25 -0.44
N SER A 103 0.09 -25.59 0.17
CA SER A 103 0.41 -25.15 1.52
C SER A 103 0.64 -23.64 1.58
N GLY A 104 0.23 -23.03 2.69
CA GLY A 104 0.45 -21.60 2.95
C GLY A 104 1.63 -21.28 3.87
N GLU A 105 2.43 -22.28 4.24
CA GLU A 105 3.53 -22.12 5.19
C GLU A 105 4.88 -22.03 4.47
N GLU A 106 5.78 -21.20 5.03
CA GLU A 106 7.17 -21.08 4.56
C GLU A 106 7.30 -20.86 3.05
N LEU A 107 6.58 -19.88 2.54
CA LEU A 107 6.52 -19.61 1.12
C LEU A 107 7.78 -18.87 0.63
N THR A 108 8.21 -19.25 -0.55
CA THR A 108 9.21 -18.57 -1.37
C THR A 108 8.71 -18.57 -2.81
N PHE A 109 9.50 -18.08 -3.74
CA PHE A 109 9.15 -18.21 -5.17
C PHE A 109 10.19 -19.04 -5.91
N ASP A 110 9.74 -19.70 -6.95
CA ASP A 110 10.53 -20.62 -7.75
C ASP A 110 10.46 -20.24 -9.23
N HIS A 111 11.58 -20.43 -9.93
CA HIS A 111 11.65 -20.24 -11.38
C HIS A 111 11.25 -21.53 -12.08
N LEU A 112 10.24 -21.44 -12.95
CA LEU A 112 9.80 -22.62 -13.75
C LEU A 112 10.90 -23.07 -14.72
N LEU A 113 11.47 -22.14 -15.45
CA LEU A 113 12.69 -22.36 -16.20
C LEU A 113 13.88 -21.88 -15.36
N PRO A 114 14.82 -22.76 -15.00
CA PRO A 114 15.95 -22.37 -14.16
C PRO A 114 16.77 -21.24 -14.75
N ARG A 115 17.28 -20.37 -13.89
CA ARG A 115 18.16 -19.26 -14.32
C ARG A 115 19.39 -19.76 -15.06
N SER A 116 19.91 -20.92 -14.68
CA SER A 116 21.05 -21.56 -15.35
C SER A 116 20.74 -21.98 -16.80
N LYS A 117 19.46 -22.10 -17.14
CA LYS A 117 18.98 -22.46 -18.48
C LYS A 117 18.37 -21.28 -19.24
N GLY A 118 18.65 -20.06 -18.80
CA GLY A 118 18.15 -18.86 -19.43
C GLY A 118 16.82 -18.36 -18.89
N GLY A 119 16.34 -18.89 -17.77
CA GLY A 119 15.10 -18.43 -17.13
C GLY A 119 15.24 -17.02 -16.55
N GLU A 120 14.30 -16.17 -16.83
CA GLU A 120 14.24 -14.80 -16.33
C GLU A 120 13.33 -14.68 -15.12
N THR A 121 13.56 -13.64 -14.30
CA THR A 121 12.73 -13.34 -13.14
C THR A 121 11.63 -12.37 -13.56
N HIS A 122 10.50 -12.90 -13.97
CA HIS A 122 9.30 -12.13 -14.32
C HIS A 122 8.02 -12.95 -14.10
N TRP A 123 6.88 -12.30 -14.30
CA TRP A 123 5.56 -12.87 -13.98
C TRP A 123 5.29 -14.24 -14.61
N ASP A 124 5.78 -14.50 -15.82
CA ASP A 124 5.49 -15.73 -16.56
C ASP A 124 6.38 -16.91 -16.14
N ASN A 125 7.44 -16.65 -15.39
CA ASN A 125 8.44 -17.68 -15.06
C ASN A 125 8.60 -17.90 -13.56
N VAL A 126 7.86 -17.21 -12.72
CA VAL A 126 7.98 -17.30 -11.26
C VAL A 126 6.64 -17.68 -10.64
N VAL A 127 6.68 -18.66 -9.73
CA VAL A 127 5.49 -19.09 -8.97
C VAL A 127 5.84 -19.18 -7.49
N THR A 128 4.81 -19.04 -6.65
CA THR A 128 4.93 -19.25 -5.22
C THR A 128 5.11 -20.74 -4.93
N ALA A 129 6.08 -21.08 -4.10
CA ALA A 129 6.40 -22.46 -3.75
C ALA A 129 6.82 -22.56 -2.28
N LEU A 130 6.73 -23.79 -1.72
CA LEU A 130 7.32 -24.06 -0.42
C LEU A 130 8.84 -24.00 -0.53
N SER A 131 9.50 -23.46 0.50
CA SER A 131 10.97 -23.40 0.55
C SER A 131 11.63 -24.79 0.52
N LEU A 132 10.92 -25.82 0.98
CA LEU A 132 11.40 -27.20 0.99
C LEU A 132 11.35 -27.89 -0.37
N ILE A 133 10.61 -27.38 -1.33
CA ILE A 133 10.49 -27.97 -2.68
C ILE A 133 11.81 -27.86 -3.46
N HIS A 134 12.67 -26.94 -3.08
CA HIS A 134 13.98 -26.74 -3.70
C HIS A 134 15.07 -27.73 -3.24
N ILE A 135 14.75 -28.54 -2.30
CA ILE A 135 15.62 -29.59 -1.81
C ILE A 135 15.36 -30.87 -2.59
#